data_92282f804db5ce240c95989ebb38f24f
#
_entry.id   92282f804db5ce240c95989ebb38f24f
#
_cell.length_a   1.000
_cell.length_b   1.000
_cell.length_c   1.000
_cell.angle_alpha   90.00
_cell.angle_beta   90.00
_cell.angle_gamma   90.00
#
_symmetry.space_group_name_H-M   'P 1'
#
loop_
_entity.id
_entity.type
_entity.pdbx_description
1 polymer ?
#
loop_
_entity_poly.entity_id
_entity_poly.type
_entity_poly.pdbx_seq_one_letter_code
_entity_poly.pdbx_strand_id
1 'polypeptide(L)'
;MRTMGRFVAIFFVMVAVPTVATTPQEPPLTVEVRHYARSLQPGEVVRVTATFSRPVRAVRAAAFGSVVPFQPTSDQRIWSGLVGIDLDVEIGEHLVSILGTSPDGTTARTGHPLAVKSKEFATRRLTVAPEYVTPPDEVIERIQREGARTTKLFNTQTPTAHWRGAFLRPVTGEATSAFGRRSVFNGQARSPHSGADFRASKGTPVKAPNSGVVVLANDLYFSGNCVIIDHGLGLYSFFAHLSRIGVSEGDRIASGDIIGDVGATGRVTGPHLHWTVRLNTARVDPLSLMAVLSNGG
;
A
#
# COMPACT_ATOMS: atom_id res chain seq x y z
N MET A 1 28.49 89.14 58.01
CA MET A 1 28.41 88.70 56.60
C MET A 1 28.01 87.22 56.61
N ARG A 2 26.78 86.95 56.24
CA ARG A 2 26.23 85.55 56.21
C ARG A 2 26.32 85.04 54.76
N THR A 3 27.09 83.99 54.53
CA THR A 3 27.19 83.29 53.25
C THR A 3 26.10 82.23 53.19
N MET A 4 25.21 82.39 52.21
CA MET A 4 24.10 81.48 51.95
C MET A 4 24.58 80.37 50.97
N GLY A 5 24.78 79.15 51.48
CA GLY A 5 25.11 77.98 50.65
C GLY A 5 23.86 77.52 49.86
N ARG A 6 23.99 77.40 48.51
CA ARG A 6 22.99 76.82 47.64
C ARG A 6 23.17 75.29 47.59
N PHE A 7 22.15 74.56 48.08
CA PHE A 7 22.05 73.11 47.82
C PHE A 7 21.45 72.85 46.42
N VAL A 8 22.18 72.17 45.58
CA VAL A 8 21.69 71.66 44.33
C VAL A 8 21.21 70.22 44.56
N ALA A 9 19.92 69.99 44.47
CA ALA A 9 19.32 68.63 44.49
C ALA A 9 19.41 68.03 43.12
N ILE A 10 20.19 66.90 42.95
CA ILE A 10 20.25 66.11 41.74
C ILE A 10 19.13 65.09 41.82
N PHE A 11 18.13 65.21 40.95
CA PHE A 11 17.09 64.20 40.77
C PHE A 11 17.61 63.09 39.81
N PHE A 12 17.82 61.86 40.31
CA PHE A 12 18.05 60.68 39.49
C PHE A 12 16.72 60.15 38.92
N VAL A 13 16.49 60.34 37.65
CA VAL A 13 15.35 59.73 36.99
C VAL A 13 15.75 58.25 36.64
N MET A 14 15.22 57.28 37.38
CA MET A 14 15.31 55.87 37.05
C MET A 14 14.43 55.60 35.84
N VAL A 15 15.05 55.40 34.65
CA VAL A 15 14.37 54.89 33.48
C VAL A 15 14.24 53.38 33.64
N ALA A 16 13.03 52.88 33.88
CA ALA A 16 12.72 51.46 33.88
C ALA A 16 12.75 50.97 32.44
N VAL A 17 13.76 50.16 32.08
CA VAL A 17 13.84 49.45 30.81
C VAL A 17 12.87 48.27 30.88
N PRO A 18 11.85 48.16 30.00
CA PRO A 18 10.96 47.02 30.01
C PRO A 18 11.76 45.77 29.62
N THR A 19 11.85 44.79 30.50
CA THR A 19 12.32 43.45 30.21
C THR A 19 11.31 42.76 29.27
N VAL A 20 11.62 42.64 27.99
CA VAL A 20 10.87 41.80 27.04
C VAL A 20 11.06 40.37 27.52
N ALA A 21 10.03 39.77 28.06
CA ALA A 21 9.99 38.36 28.37
C ALA A 21 10.07 37.60 27.05
N THR A 22 11.20 36.97 26.74
CA THR A 22 11.36 36.03 25.62
C THR A 22 10.52 34.82 25.95
N THR A 23 9.39 34.64 25.26
CA THR A 23 8.63 33.38 25.27
C THR A 23 9.59 32.25 24.91
N PRO A 24 9.65 31.14 25.68
CA PRO A 24 10.49 30.00 25.33
C PRO A 24 10.09 29.51 23.94
N GLN A 25 11.02 29.55 23.01
CA GLN A 25 10.80 29.03 21.68
C GLN A 25 10.64 27.50 21.79
N GLU A 26 9.47 26.97 21.39
CA GLU A 26 9.27 25.52 21.38
C GLU A 26 10.37 24.84 20.53
N PRO A 27 10.85 23.66 20.97
CA PRO A 27 11.86 22.92 20.20
C PRO A 27 11.33 22.62 18.79
N PRO A 28 12.21 22.58 17.78
CA PRO A 28 11.81 22.31 16.41
C PRO A 28 11.11 20.96 16.30
N LEU A 29 10.08 20.90 15.45
CA LEU A 29 9.42 19.63 15.12
C LEU A 29 10.43 18.74 14.36
N THR A 30 10.67 17.53 14.87
CA THR A 30 11.56 16.54 14.25
C THR A 30 10.79 15.27 13.91
N VAL A 31 11.32 14.47 12.96
CA VAL A 31 10.76 13.19 12.56
C VAL A 31 11.86 12.14 12.42
N GLU A 32 11.65 10.99 13.07
CA GLU A 32 12.44 9.77 12.89
C GLU A 32 11.63 8.79 12.02
N VAL A 33 12.29 8.13 11.06
CA VAL A 33 11.64 7.18 10.15
C VAL A 33 12.32 5.82 10.24
N ARG A 34 11.52 4.78 10.36
CA ARG A 34 11.94 3.39 10.32
C ARG A 34 11.12 2.64 9.29
N HIS A 35 11.67 1.55 8.77
CA HIS A 35 10.92 0.65 7.90
C HIS A 35 11.08 -0.81 8.34
N TYR A 36 10.09 -1.63 7.94
CA TYR A 36 10.11 -3.08 8.09
C TYR A 36 9.62 -3.73 6.80
N ALA A 37 10.35 -4.72 6.31
CA ALA A 37 10.02 -5.55 5.15
C ALA A 37 10.70 -6.92 5.28
N ARG A 38 10.22 -7.93 4.55
CA ARG A 38 10.95 -9.22 4.42
C ARG A 38 12.30 -9.01 3.73
N SER A 39 12.27 -8.21 2.66
CA SER A 39 13.45 -7.74 1.93
C SER A 39 13.10 -6.47 1.16
N LEU A 40 14.10 -5.74 0.64
CA LEU A 40 13.90 -4.62 -0.27
C LEU A 40 14.17 -5.10 -1.70
N GLN A 41 13.19 -5.79 -2.30
CA GLN A 41 13.27 -6.38 -3.64
C GLN A 41 11.94 -6.17 -4.39
N PRO A 42 11.91 -6.28 -5.74
CA PRO A 42 10.67 -6.23 -6.51
C PRO A 42 9.61 -7.20 -5.98
N GLY A 43 8.38 -6.70 -5.82
CA GLY A 43 7.24 -7.44 -5.29
C GLY A 43 7.06 -7.36 -3.78
N GLU A 44 7.95 -6.74 -3.04
CA GLU A 44 7.84 -6.66 -1.59
C GLU A 44 6.98 -5.49 -1.12
N VAL A 45 6.35 -5.67 0.04
CA VAL A 45 5.67 -4.62 0.80
C VAL A 45 6.61 -4.13 1.90
N VAL A 46 6.66 -2.83 2.08
CA VAL A 46 7.44 -2.15 3.13
C VAL A 46 6.48 -1.38 4.02
N ARG A 47 6.46 -1.64 5.31
CA ARG A 47 5.82 -0.79 6.29
C ARG A 47 6.78 0.30 6.71
N VAL A 48 6.39 1.55 6.53
CA VAL A 48 7.16 2.73 6.93
C VAL A 48 6.48 3.38 8.10
N THR A 49 7.23 3.65 9.17
CA THR A 49 6.75 4.29 10.39
C THR A 49 7.51 5.59 10.59
N ALA A 50 6.78 6.69 10.75
CA ALA A 50 7.29 8.02 11.06
C ALA A 50 6.90 8.39 12.50
N THR A 51 7.89 8.72 13.33
CA THR A 51 7.70 9.15 14.72
C THR A 51 8.10 10.60 14.85
N PHE A 52 7.15 11.46 15.19
CA PHE A 52 7.34 12.89 15.37
C PHE A 52 7.62 13.24 16.86
N SER A 53 8.43 14.27 17.09
CA SER A 53 8.76 14.74 18.46
C SER A 53 7.52 15.24 19.22
N ARG A 54 6.46 15.67 18.51
CA ARG A 54 5.15 16.07 19.07
C ARG A 54 4.04 15.69 18.09
N PRO A 55 2.74 15.71 18.50
CA PRO A 55 1.63 15.33 17.63
C PRO A 55 1.56 16.16 16.34
N VAL A 56 1.25 15.51 15.22
CA VAL A 56 1.01 16.15 13.92
C VAL A 56 -0.40 15.85 13.44
N ARG A 57 -1.07 16.86 12.86
CA ARG A 57 -2.45 16.73 12.34
C ARG A 57 -2.54 16.03 10.99
N ALA A 58 -1.43 16.04 10.24
CA ALA A 58 -1.39 15.47 8.91
C ALA A 58 0.02 15.01 8.53
N VAL A 59 0.09 13.92 7.77
CA VAL A 59 1.31 13.43 7.12
C VAL A 59 1.04 13.31 5.63
N ARG A 60 1.93 13.87 4.81
CA ARG A 60 1.99 13.64 3.36
C ARG A 60 3.24 12.83 3.07
N ALA A 61 3.09 11.74 2.36
CA ALA A 61 4.22 10.91 1.98
C ALA A 61 4.10 10.45 0.52
N ALA A 62 5.25 10.23 -0.12
CA ALA A 62 5.34 9.69 -1.46
C ALA A 62 6.56 8.77 -1.59
N ALA A 63 6.43 7.72 -2.40
CA ALA A 63 7.49 6.80 -2.76
C ALA A 63 7.23 6.26 -4.18
N PHE A 64 8.26 5.97 -4.95
CA PHE A 64 8.15 5.42 -6.31
C PHE A 64 7.17 6.20 -7.22
N GLY A 65 7.13 7.53 -7.11
CA GLY A 65 6.24 8.38 -7.89
C GLY A 65 4.76 8.37 -7.46
N SER A 66 4.39 7.64 -6.42
CA SER A 66 3.02 7.51 -5.93
C SER A 66 2.84 8.11 -4.54
N VAL A 67 1.63 8.63 -4.27
CA VAL A 67 1.23 9.04 -2.91
C VAL A 67 1.10 7.81 -2.04
N VAL A 68 1.67 7.87 -0.84
CA VAL A 68 1.58 6.81 0.17
C VAL A 68 0.71 7.32 1.33
N PRO A 69 -0.49 6.77 1.52
CA PRO A 69 -1.32 7.13 2.65
C PRO A 69 -0.71 6.67 3.98
N PHE A 70 -0.64 7.58 4.93
CA PHE A 70 -0.22 7.29 6.31
C PHE A 70 -1.41 7.41 7.25
N GLN A 71 -1.48 6.51 8.22
CA GLN A 71 -2.48 6.52 9.28
C GLN A 71 -1.82 6.81 10.64
N PRO A 72 -2.44 7.65 11.48
CA PRO A 72 -1.93 7.92 12.81
C PRO A 72 -2.23 6.80 13.79
N THR A 73 -1.40 6.69 14.83
CA THR A 73 -1.78 6.08 16.10
C THR A 73 -2.66 7.04 16.93
N SER A 74 -3.16 6.58 18.06
CA SER A 74 -4.07 7.35 18.92
C SER A 74 -3.47 8.69 19.40
N ASP A 75 -2.15 8.79 19.58
CA ASP A 75 -1.46 9.98 20.06
C ASP A 75 -1.01 10.94 18.94
N GLN A 76 -1.26 10.58 17.66
CA GLN A 76 -0.88 11.34 16.48
C GLN A 76 0.62 11.71 16.37
N ARG A 77 1.48 11.04 17.16
CA ARG A 77 2.94 11.17 17.04
C ARG A 77 3.53 10.12 16.13
N ILE A 78 2.93 8.95 16.10
CA ILE A 78 3.38 7.83 15.26
C ILE A 78 2.41 7.65 14.12
N TRP A 79 2.93 7.62 12.90
CA TRP A 79 2.17 7.42 11.68
C TRP A 79 2.79 6.28 10.88
N SER A 80 1.95 5.46 10.29
CA SER A 80 2.40 4.30 9.51
C SER A 80 1.72 4.23 8.16
N GLY A 81 2.48 3.87 7.13
CA GLY A 81 2.01 3.65 5.77
C GLY A 81 2.64 2.41 5.15
N LEU A 82 1.98 1.87 4.12
CA LEU A 82 2.49 0.74 3.34
C LEU A 82 2.99 1.23 1.98
N VAL A 83 4.19 0.81 1.63
CA VAL A 83 4.83 1.10 0.34
C VAL A 83 4.99 -0.22 -0.42
N GLY A 84 4.50 -0.28 -1.66
CA GLY A 84 4.71 -1.40 -2.56
C GLY A 84 5.93 -1.18 -3.45
N ILE A 85 6.82 -2.16 -3.54
CA ILE A 85 7.91 -2.20 -4.50
C ILE A 85 7.42 -2.97 -5.72
N ASP A 86 7.12 -2.27 -6.82
CA ASP A 86 6.57 -2.92 -8.03
C ASP A 86 7.54 -3.91 -8.67
N LEU A 87 7.01 -4.84 -9.46
CA LEU A 87 7.80 -5.84 -10.20
C LEU A 87 8.82 -5.24 -11.18
N ASP A 88 8.48 -4.09 -11.78
CA ASP A 88 9.31 -3.43 -12.81
C ASP A 88 10.03 -2.20 -12.26
N VAL A 89 10.20 -2.11 -10.91
CA VAL A 89 10.94 -1.03 -10.27
C VAL A 89 12.41 -1.02 -10.71
N GLU A 90 12.99 0.14 -10.89
CA GLU A 90 14.42 0.30 -11.09
C GLU A 90 15.18 -0.11 -9.83
N ILE A 91 16.30 -0.84 -10.01
CA ILE A 91 17.17 -1.25 -8.91
C ILE A 91 18.02 -0.06 -8.49
N GLY A 92 18.16 0.15 -7.18
CA GLY A 92 18.90 1.27 -6.64
C GLY A 92 18.26 1.90 -5.42
N GLU A 93 18.70 3.10 -5.08
CA GLU A 93 18.18 3.85 -3.94
C GLU A 93 16.96 4.68 -4.35
N HIS A 94 15.87 4.53 -3.59
CA HIS A 94 14.64 5.29 -3.74
C HIS A 94 14.31 5.96 -2.41
N LEU A 95 13.78 7.19 -2.46
CA LEU A 95 13.41 7.92 -1.25
C LEU A 95 11.92 7.82 -0.96
N VAL A 96 11.58 7.52 0.29
CA VAL A 96 10.26 7.78 0.85
C VAL A 96 10.29 9.20 1.40
N SER A 97 9.67 10.15 0.72
CA SER A 97 9.54 11.52 1.19
C SER A 97 8.38 11.62 2.17
N ILE A 98 8.61 12.27 3.33
CA ILE A 98 7.62 12.43 4.39
C ILE A 98 7.61 13.88 4.83
N LEU A 99 6.41 14.45 4.96
CA LEU A 99 6.15 15.80 5.46
C LEU A 99 5.06 15.71 6.54
N GLY A 100 5.41 15.95 7.79
CA GLY A 100 4.47 16.11 8.89
C GLY A 100 4.12 17.58 9.14
N THR A 101 2.87 17.86 9.47
CA THR A 101 2.37 19.21 9.82
C THR A 101 1.66 19.16 11.16
N SER A 102 2.16 19.89 12.15
CA SER A 102 1.54 20.00 13.48
C SER A 102 0.32 20.96 13.48
N PRO A 103 -0.49 20.98 14.54
CA PRO A 103 -1.68 21.83 14.61
C PRO A 103 -1.38 23.32 14.47
N ASP A 104 -0.23 23.79 14.95
CA ASP A 104 0.26 25.17 14.84
C ASP A 104 0.80 25.54 13.44
N GLY A 105 0.83 24.59 12.51
CA GLY A 105 1.35 24.77 11.14
C GLY A 105 2.84 24.53 10.98
N THR A 106 3.59 24.26 12.06
CA THR A 106 5.01 23.87 11.97
C THR A 106 5.15 22.56 11.20
N THR A 107 6.20 22.46 10.37
CA THR A 107 6.43 21.27 9.54
C THR A 107 7.78 20.61 9.81
N ALA A 108 7.81 19.27 9.69
CA ALA A 108 9.05 18.50 9.62
C ALA A 108 9.06 17.69 8.34
N ARG A 109 10.18 17.72 7.62
CA ARG A 109 10.38 16.98 6.37
C ARG A 109 11.60 16.09 6.47
N THR A 110 11.48 14.88 5.88
CA THR A 110 12.62 13.97 5.73
C THR A 110 12.47 13.12 4.46
N GLY A 111 13.61 12.57 3.98
CA GLY A 111 13.66 11.52 2.98
C GLY A 111 14.27 10.26 3.61
N HIS A 112 13.58 9.14 3.56
CA HIS A 112 14.04 7.87 4.08
C HIS A 112 14.46 6.95 2.93
N PRO A 113 15.72 6.50 2.83
CA PRO A 113 16.18 5.69 1.70
C PRO A 113 15.69 4.24 1.80
N LEU A 114 15.29 3.68 0.66
CA LEU A 114 15.03 2.26 0.43
C LEU A 114 15.99 1.78 -0.66
N ALA A 115 16.99 0.99 -0.30
CA ALA A 115 17.96 0.42 -1.23
C ALA A 115 17.39 -0.86 -1.87
N VAL A 116 16.70 -0.72 -3.00
CA VAL A 116 16.08 -1.83 -3.73
C VAL A 116 17.16 -2.67 -4.43
N LYS A 117 17.17 -3.96 -4.10
CA LYS A 117 18.10 -4.96 -4.65
C LYS A 117 17.44 -5.77 -5.75
N SER A 118 18.22 -6.31 -6.66
CA SER A 118 17.74 -7.22 -7.70
C SER A 118 17.09 -8.48 -7.11
N LYS A 119 16.11 -9.02 -7.85
CA LYS A 119 15.49 -10.31 -7.57
C LYS A 119 15.41 -11.09 -8.86
N GLU A 120 15.89 -12.32 -8.83
CA GLU A 120 15.73 -13.24 -9.94
C GLU A 120 14.37 -13.95 -9.86
N PHE A 121 13.64 -13.96 -10.98
CA PHE A 121 12.38 -14.65 -11.11
C PHE A 121 12.51 -15.81 -12.08
N ALA A 122 12.10 -16.98 -11.64
CA ALA A 122 12.13 -18.18 -12.49
C ALA A 122 11.28 -18.00 -13.75
N THR A 123 11.76 -18.54 -14.87
CA THR A 123 11.02 -18.55 -16.14
C THR A 123 10.41 -19.92 -16.36
N ARG A 124 9.11 -19.95 -16.66
CA ARG A 124 8.37 -21.16 -17.06
C ARG A 124 7.99 -21.08 -18.52
N ARG A 125 8.25 -22.16 -19.27
CA ARG A 125 7.79 -22.33 -20.65
C ARG A 125 6.61 -23.29 -20.65
N LEU A 126 5.53 -22.91 -21.31
CA LEU A 126 4.29 -23.70 -21.39
C LEU A 126 3.76 -23.72 -22.82
N THR A 127 3.19 -24.84 -23.21
CA THR A 127 2.30 -24.93 -24.35
C THR A 127 0.87 -24.79 -23.84
N VAL A 128 0.13 -23.85 -24.41
CA VAL A 128 -1.26 -23.56 -24.07
C VAL A 128 -2.08 -23.51 -25.37
N ALA A 129 -3.40 -23.55 -25.24
CA ALA A 129 -4.29 -23.39 -26.38
C ALA A 129 -4.06 -22.04 -27.10
N PRO A 130 -4.04 -22.00 -28.42
CA PRO A 130 -3.65 -20.84 -29.23
C PRO A 130 -4.43 -19.57 -28.90
N GLU A 131 -5.73 -19.67 -28.60
CA GLU A 131 -6.62 -18.57 -28.25
C GLU A 131 -6.18 -17.81 -26.99
N TYR A 132 -5.41 -18.43 -26.11
CA TYR A 132 -4.85 -17.74 -24.93
C TYR A 132 -3.51 -17.04 -25.22
N VAL A 133 -2.95 -17.28 -26.39
CA VAL A 133 -1.71 -16.64 -26.86
C VAL A 133 -2.04 -15.50 -27.80
N THR A 134 -2.91 -15.80 -28.78
CA THR A 134 -3.42 -14.88 -29.80
C THR A 134 -4.95 -14.94 -29.72
N PRO A 135 -5.60 -14.10 -28.88
CA PRO A 135 -7.05 -14.09 -28.79
C PRO A 135 -7.68 -13.79 -30.14
N PRO A 136 -8.83 -14.42 -30.46
CA PRO A 136 -9.61 -14.10 -31.66
C PRO A 136 -10.05 -12.63 -31.68
N ASP A 137 -10.20 -12.06 -32.87
CA ASP A 137 -10.55 -10.63 -33.05
C ASP A 137 -11.87 -10.26 -32.33
N GLU A 138 -12.82 -11.17 -32.27
CA GLU A 138 -14.13 -10.98 -31.64
C GLU A 138 -14.05 -10.70 -30.14
N VAL A 139 -12.97 -11.11 -29.47
CA VAL A 139 -12.82 -10.90 -28.01
C VAL A 139 -11.87 -9.77 -27.66
N ILE A 140 -11.17 -9.18 -28.64
CA ILE A 140 -10.16 -8.12 -28.40
C ILE A 140 -10.80 -6.91 -27.71
N GLU A 141 -11.94 -6.47 -28.20
CA GLU A 141 -12.66 -5.31 -27.59
C GLU A 141 -13.11 -5.61 -26.17
N ARG A 142 -13.59 -6.84 -25.89
CA ARG A 142 -13.90 -7.28 -24.52
C ARG A 142 -12.67 -7.20 -23.63
N ILE A 143 -11.53 -7.74 -24.06
CA ILE A 143 -10.27 -7.74 -23.31
C ILE A 143 -9.82 -6.29 -22.99
N GLN A 144 -9.91 -5.39 -23.97
CA GLN A 144 -9.55 -3.98 -23.79
C GLN A 144 -10.44 -3.28 -22.77
N ARG A 145 -11.77 -3.45 -22.86
CA ARG A 145 -12.73 -2.88 -21.88
C ARG A 145 -12.48 -3.42 -20.48
N GLU A 146 -12.27 -4.71 -20.33
CA GLU A 146 -11.98 -5.35 -19.03
C GLU A 146 -10.66 -4.84 -18.43
N GLY A 147 -9.61 -4.72 -19.26
CA GLY A 147 -8.32 -4.17 -18.86
C GLY A 147 -8.42 -2.69 -18.42
N ALA A 148 -9.14 -1.89 -19.18
CA ALA A 148 -9.36 -0.47 -18.83
C ALA A 148 -10.14 -0.35 -17.50
N ARG A 149 -11.18 -1.17 -17.29
CA ARG A 149 -11.96 -1.18 -16.05
C ARG A 149 -11.12 -1.55 -14.84
N THR A 150 -10.36 -2.64 -14.91
CA THR A 150 -9.49 -3.08 -13.80
C THR A 150 -8.39 -2.08 -13.52
N THR A 151 -7.78 -1.47 -14.54
CA THR A 151 -6.78 -0.41 -14.39
C THR A 151 -7.37 0.81 -13.68
N LYS A 152 -8.57 1.24 -14.06
CA LYS A 152 -9.26 2.35 -13.40
C LYS A 152 -9.52 2.06 -11.92
N LEU A 153 -9.96 0.85 -11.58
CA LEU A 153 -10.18 0.43 -10.19
C LEU A 153 -8.89 0.53 -9.37
N PHE A 154 -7.79 -0.06 -9.85
CA PHE A 154 -6.51 -0.06 -9.14
C PHE A 154 -5.86 1.34 -9.02
N ASN A 155 -6.23 2.28 -9.89
CA ASN A 155 -5.78 3.67 -9.82
C ASN A 155 -6.67 4.55 -8.90
N THR A 156 -7.78 4.02 -8.40
CA THR A 156 -8.62 4.71 -7.43
C THR A 156 -8.03 4.53 -6.03
N GLN A 157 -8.03 5.60 -5.22
CA GLN A 157 -7.55 5.54 -3.85
C GLN A 157 -8.66 5.99 -2.90
N THR A 158 -9.28 5.01 -2.23
CA THR A 158 -10.24 5.26 -1.16
C THR A 158 -9.51 5.82 0.07
N PRO A 159 -9.91 6.98 0.64
CA PRO A 159 -9.13 7.68 1.66
C PRO A 159 -9.16 7.01 3.05
N THR A 160 -10.03 6.02 3.25
CA THR A 160 -10.23 5.35 4.53
C THR A 160 -9.84 3.89 4.43
N ALA A 161 -9.07 3.38 5.41
CA ALA A 161 -8.82 1.95 5.54
C ALA A 161 -10.10 1.22 5.95
N HIS A 162 -10.42 0.15 5.27
CA HIS A 162 -11.48 -0.79 5.66
C HIS A 162 -10.91 -2.00 6.41
N TRP A 163 -9.60 -2.25 6.32
CA TRP A 163 -8.88 -3.35 6.93
C TRP A 163 -8.29 -2.99 8.30
N ARG A 164 -8.06 -4.01 9.13
CA ARG A 164 -7.35 -3.89 10.42
C ARG A 164 -6.52 -5.15 10.66
N GLY A 165 -5.31 -4.97 11.24
CA GLY A 165 -4.45 -6.08 11.62
C GLY A 165 -3.97 -6.95 10.46
N ALA A 166 -3.73 -8.22 10.74
CA ALA A 166 -3.18 -9.18 9.79
C ALA A 166 -4.19 -9.57 8.70
N PHE A 167 -3.67 -9.90 7.51
CA PHE A 167 -4.45 -10.49 6.42
C PHE A 167 -4.47 -12.01 6.57
N LEU A 168 -5.65 -12.60 6.44
CA LEU A 168 -5.85 -14.04 6.48
C LEU A 168 -5.46 -14.68 5.15
N ARG A 169 -5.07 -15.95 5.20
CA ARG A 169 -4.95 -16.76 4.00
C ARG A 169 -6.34 -17.07 3.44
N PRO A 170 -6.59 -16.80 2.14
CA PRO A 170 -7.95 -16.94 1.57
C PRO A 170 -8.42 -18.39 1.45
N VAL A 171 -7.51 -19.36 1.35
CA VAL A 171 -7.78 -20.81 1.38
C VAL A 171 -6.73 -21.55 2.20
N THR A 172 -7.05 -22.75 2.67
CA THR A 172 -6.15 -23.56 3.52
C THR A 172 -4.99 -24.21 2.75
N GLY A 173 -5.04 -24.21 1.41
CA GLY A 173 -4.02 -24.83 0.55
C GLY A 173 -2.65 -24.16 0.65
N GLU A 174 -1.61 -24.89 0.24
CA GLU A 174 -0.26 -24.33 0.18
C GLU A 174 -0.16 -23.22 -0.86
N ALA A 175 0.48 -22.11 -0.49
CA ALA A 175 0.86 -21.09 -1.40
C ALA A 175 2.08 -21.56 -2.21
N THR A 176 1.90 -21.78 -3.49
CA THR A 176 3.02 -21.95 -4.41
C THR A 176 3.53 -20.58 -4.77
N SER A 177 4.51 -20.00 -4.06
CA SER A 177 5.02 -18.65 -4.34
C SER A 177 5.46 -18.52 -5.81
N ALA A 178 4.49 -18.22 -6.67
CA ALA A 178 4.69 -18.05 -8.10
C ALA A 178 4.74 -16.56 -8.50
N PHE A 179 4.69 -15.65 -7.48
CA PHE A 179 4.77 -14.21 -7.72
C PHE A 179 6.05 -13.84 -8.47
N GLY A 180 5.93 -12.99 -9.48
CA GLY A 180 7.04 -12.56 -10.33
C GLY A 180 7.52 -13.58 -11.35
N ARG A 181 7.03 -14.84 -11.31
CA ARG A 181 7.43 -15.86 -12.29
C ARG A 181 7.13 -15.40 -13.70
N ARG A 182 8.14 -15.44 -14.56
CA ARG A 182 8.01 -15.14 -15.98
C ARG A 182 7.43 -16.35 -16.73
N SER A 183 6.50 -16.12 -17.64
CA SER A 183 5.91 -17.16 -18.46
C SER A 183 6.19 -16.90 -19.93
N VAL A 184 6.55 -17.98 -20.67
CA VAL A 184 6.67 -17.99 -22.12
C VAL A 184 5.65 -19.01 -22.63
N PHE A 185 4.60 -18.54 -23.30
CA PHE A 185 3.54 -19.37 -23.86
C PHE A 185 3.76 -19.51 -25.37
N ASN A 186 3.88 -20.75 -25.85
CA ASN A 186 4.10 -21.03 -27.26
C ASN A 186 5.22 -20.19 -27.90
N GLY A 187 6.33 -19.98 -27.15
CA GLY A 187 7.45 -19.13 -27.57
C GLY A 187 7.30 -17.62 -27.35
N GLN A 188 6.14 -17.11 -26.95
CA GLN A 188 5.89 -15.70 -26.72
C GLN A 188 6.00 -15.35 -25.24
N ALA A 189 6.80 -14.33 -24.91
CA ALA A 189 6.89 -13.81 -23.54
C ALA A 189 5.55 -13.20 -23.08
N ARG A 190 5.19 -13.44 -21.82
CA ARG A 190 3.99 -12.91 -21.17
C ARG A 190 4.36 -12.04 -19.98
N SER A 191 3.42 -11.21 -19.56
CA SER A 191 3.56 -10.45 -18.34
C SER A 191 3.90 -11.36 -17.16
N PRO A 192 4.76 -10.94 -16.25
CA PRO A 192 5.07 -11.71 -15.05
C PRO A 192 3.81 -12.03 -14.24
N HIS A 193 3.81 -13.16 -13.56
CA HIS A 193 2.74 -13.57 -12.66
C HIS A 193 2.65 -12.58 -11.49
N SER A 194 1.54 -11.84 -11.37
CA SER A 194 1.38 -10.73 -10.42
C SER A 194 0.68 -11.12 -9.12
N GLY A 195 0.59 -12.41 -8.81
CA GLY A 195 -0.09 -12.92 -7.62
C GLY A 195 0.57 -14.16 -7.03
N ALA A 196 -0.09 -14.73 -6.04
CA ALA A 196 0.23 -16.03 -5.49
C ALA A 196 -0.87 -17.03 -5.88
N ASP A 197 -0.46 -18.21 -6.33
CA ASP A 197 -1.38 -19.32 -6.56
C ASP A 197 -1.45 -20.20 -5.33
N PHE A 198 -2.66 -20.58 -4.94
CA PHE A 198 -2.90 -21.50 -3.84
C PHE A 198 -3.49 -22.80 -4.38
N ARG A 199 -2.84 -23.91 -4.07
CA ARG A 199 -3.37 -25.23 -4.44
C ARG A 199 -4.63 -25.51 -3.63
N ALA A 200 -5.75 -25.66 -4.31
CA ALA A 200 -7.03 -26.00 -3.70
C ALA A 200 -7.94 -26.69 -4.73
N SER A 201 -8.78 -27.61 -4.27
CA SER A 201 -9.74 -28.31 -5.10
C SER A 201 -10.86 -27.38 -5.56
N LYS A 202 -11.44 -27.63 -6.74
CA LYS A 202 -12.65 -26.95 -7.20
C LYS A 202 -13.76 -27.06 -6.13
N GLY A 203 -14.44 -25.95 -5.83
CA GLY A 203 -15.49 -25.86 -4.82
C GLY A 203 -14.96 -25.54 -3.41
N THR A 204 -13.63 -25.45 -3.18
CA THR A 204 -13.10 -24.98 -1.90
C THR A 204 -13.54 -23.53 -1.64
N PRO A 205 -14.17 -23.20 -0.50
CA PRO A 205 -14.57 -21.84 -0.17
C PRO A 205 -13.38 -20.89 -0.11
N VAL A 206 -13.51 -19.72 -0.74
CA VAL A 206 -12.52 -18.63 -0.74
C VAL A 206 -12.97 -17.57 0.26
N LYS A 207 -12.11 -17.27 1.23
CA LYS A 207 -12.36 -16.28 2.27
C LYS A 207 -11.76 -14.91 1.90
N ALA A 208 -12.46 -13.84 2.25
CA ALA A 208 -11.89 -12.49 2.22
C ALA A 208 -10.71 -12.42 3.21
N PRO A 209 -9.51 -11.97 2.78
CA PRO A 209 -8.34 -11.93 3.67
C PRO A 209 -8.44 -10.84 4.73
N ASN A 210 -9.22 -9.81 4.49
CA ASN A 210 -9.57 -8.74 5.43
C ASN A 210 -10.83 -8.02 4.95
N SER A 211 -11.35 -7.09 5.77
CA SER A 211 -12.55 -6.32 5.45
C SER A 211 -12.33 -5.38 4.26
N GLY A 212 -13.40 -5.07 3.55
CA GLY A 212 -13.37 -4.20 2.38
C GLY A 212 -14.71 -4.02 1.70
N VAL A 213 -14.67 -3.44 0.52
CA VAL A 213 -15.83 -3.27 -0.37
C VAL A 213 -15.55 -4.01 -1.67
N VAL A 214 -16.50 -4.81 -2.14
CA VAL A 214 -16.40 -5.48 -3.45
C VAL A 214 -16.58 -4.42 -4.54
N VAL A 215 -15.56 -4.23 -5.37
CA VAL A 215 -15.58 -3.23 -6.45
C VAL A 215 -15.66 -3.87 -7.84
N LEU A 216 -15.51 -5.18 -7.91
CA LEU A 216 -15.76 -5.98 -9.12
C LEU A 216 -16.13 -7.41 -8.71
N ALA A 217 -17.22 -7.94 -9.30
CA ALA A 217 -17.65 -9.33 -9.21
C ALA A 217 -18.18 -9.72 -10.58
N ASN A 218 -17.32 -10.32 -11.44
CA ASN A 218 -17.64 -10.54 -12.86
C ASN A 218 -16.82 -11.69 -13.46
N ASP A 219 -17.26 -12.15 -14.65
CA ASP A 219 -16.46 -13.03 -15.52
C ASP A 219 -15.61 -12.18 -16.49
N LEU A 220 -14.28 -12.33 -16.41
CA LEU A 220 -13.32 -11.69 -17.30
C LEU A 220 -12.64 -12.74 -18.19
N TYR A 221 -12.32 -12.38 -19.42
CA TYR A 221 -11.81 -13.30 -20.44
C TYR A 221 -10.61 -14.12 -19.96
N PHE A 222 -9.59 -13.49 -19.39
CA PHE A 222 -8.40 -14.20 -18.90
C PHE A 222 -8.54 -14.71 -17.48
N SER A 223 -9.22 -13.97 -16.62
CA SER A 223 -9.31 -14.29 -15.20
C SER A 223 -10.45 -15.23 -14.86
N GLY A 224 -11.40 -15.43 -15.80
CA GLY A 224 -12.65 -16.11 -15.51
C GLY A 224 -13.46 -15.39 -14.44
N ASN A 225 -14.28 -16.13 -13.73
CA ASN A 225 -15.02 -15.58 -12.58
C ASN A 225 -14.05 -15.02 -11.55
N CYS A 226 -14.22 -13.76 -11.22
CA CYS A 226 -13.29 -13.04 -10.35
C CYS A 226 -13.98 -12.02 -9.45
N VAL A 227 -13.30 -11.69 -8.35
CA VAL A 227 -13.73 -10.69 -7.35
C VAL A 227 -12.56 -9.75 -7.07
N ILE A 228 -12.81 -8.44 -7.05
CA ILE A 228 -11.87 -7.42 -6.55
C ILE A 228 -12.46 -6.78 -5.31
N ILE A 229 -11.65 -6.73 -4.25
CA ILE A 229 -11.98 -6.07 -2.98
C ILE A 229 -11.09 -4.85 -2.83
N ASP A 230 -11.69 -3.68 -2.63
CA ASP A 230 -11.03 -2.47 -2.16
C ASP A 230 -10.96 -2.49 -0.63
N HIS A 231 -9.76 -2.60 -0.10
CA HIS A 231 -9.50 -2.52 1.34
C HIS A 231 -9.28 -1.07 1.81
N GLY A 232 -9.28 -0.10 0.90
CA GLY A 232 -8.98 1.30 1.16
C GLY A 232 -7.48 1.62 1.12
N LEU A 233 -7.16 2.91 1.07
CA LEU A 233 -5.79 3.44 1.02
C LEU A 233 -4.96 2.91 -0.16
N GLY A 234 -5.60 2.57 -1.29
CA GLY A 234 -4.94 2.01 -2.47
C GLY A 234 -4.55 0.54 -2.35
N LEU A 235 -5.06 -0.18 -1.33
CA LEU A 235 -4.84 -1.61 -1.14
C LEU A 235 -6.01 -2.41 -1.71
N TYR A 236 -5.72 -3.31 -2.67
CA TYR A 236 -6.71 -4.15 -3.35
C TYR A 236 -6.31 -5.61 -3.30
N SER A 237 -7.29 -6.49 -3.14
CA SER A 237 -7.17 -7.93 -3.39
C SER A 237 -7.98 -8.32 -4.62
N PHE A 238 -7.39 -9.11 -5.51
CA PHE A 238 -8.03 -9.64 -6.71
C PHE A 238 -7.96 -11.17 -6.69
N PHE A 239 -9.11 -11.83 -6.75
CA PHE A 239 -9.27 -13.28 -6.73
C PHE A 239 -9.79 -13.73 -8.08
N ALA A 240 -9.14 -14.72 -8.71
CA ALA A 240 -9.48 -15.18 -10.04
C ALA A 240 -9.67 -16.69 -10.09
N HIS A 241 -10.20 -17.14 -11.25
CA HIS A 241 -10.44 -18.53 -11.61
C HIS A 241 -11.51 -19.23 -10.77
N LEU A 242 -12.44 -18.45 -10.18
CA LEU A 242 -13.49 -18.98 -9.32
C LEU A 242 -14.49 -19.84 -10.10
N SER A 243 -15.04 -20.89 -9.47
CA SER A 243 -16.17 -21.64 -10.01
C SER A 243 -17.51 -20.96 -9.75
N ARG A 244 -17.58 -20.18 -8.66
CA ARG A 244 -18.76 -19.42 -8.26
C ARG A 244 -18.31 -18.10 -7.61
N ILE A 245 -18.98 -17.02 -7.96
CA ILE A 245 -18.91 -15.73 -7.29
C ILE A 245 -19.98 -15.73 -6.20
N GLY A 246 -19.63 -15.44 -4.97
CA GLY A 246 -20.54 -15.47 -3.81
C GLY A 246 -20.98 -14.10 -3.30
N VAL A 247 -20.55 -13.02 -3.96
CA VAL A 247 -20.75 -11.63 -3.55
C VAL A 247 -21.10 -10.76 -4.76
N SER A 248 -21.60 -9.56 -4.53
CA SER A 248 -21.96 -8.58 -5.55
C SER A 248 -21.11 -7.30 -5.42
N GLU A 249 -20.99 -6.54 -6.51
CA GLU A 249 -20.37 -5.22 -6.47
C GLU A 249 -21.15 -4.30 -5.52
N GLY A 250 -20.42 -3.57 -4.66
CA GLY A 250 -20.98 -2.73 -3.61
C GLY A 250 -21.10 -3.41 -2.25
N ASP A 251 -20.99 -4.74 -2.17
CA ASP A 251 -21.07 -5.45 -0.89
C ASP A 251 -19.92 -5.04 0.04
N ARG A 252 -20.27 -4.77 1.30
CA ARG A 252 -19.30 -4.63 2.39
C ARG A 252 -19.07 -5.99 3.00
N ILE A 253 -17.83 -6.42 3.03
CA ILE A 253 -17.42 -7.72 3.54
C ILE A 253 -16.52 -7.59 4.76
N ALA A 254 -16.62 -8.55 5.66
CA ALA A 254 -15.73 -8.69 6.81
C ALA A 254 -14.59 -9.67 6.51
N SER A 255 -13.53 -9.59 7.33
CA SER A 255 -12.46 -10.57 7.30
C SER A 255 -13.00 -11.98 7.55
N GLY A 256 -12.71 -12.92 6.66
CA GLY A 256 -13.15 -14.32 6.75
C GLY A 256 -14.47 -14.64 6.03
N ASP A 257 -15.22 -13.65 5.55
CA ASP A 257 -16.43 -13.89 4.76
C ASP A 257 -16.14 -14.69 3.49
N ILE A 258 -17.07 -15.56 3.09
CA ILE A 258 -16.92 -16.36 1.86
C ILE A 258 -17.31 -15.48 0.66
N ILE A 259 -16.36 -15.29 -0.25
CA ILE A 259 -16.53 -14.45 -1.45
C ILE A 259 -16.77 -15.26 -2.73
N GLY A 260 -16.59 -16.57 -2.69
CA GLY A 260 -16.74 -17.47 -3.82
C GLY A 260 -16.12 -18.82 -3.54
N ASP A 261 -15.99 -19.63 -4.59
CA ASP A 261 -15.41 -20.97 -4.51
C ASP A 261 -14.30 -21.12 -5.57
N VAL A 262 -13.23 -21.84 -5.21
CA VAL A 262 -12.12 -22.17 -6.11
C VAL A 262 -12.64 -22.87 -7.38
N GLY A 263 -12.11 -22.51 -8.52
CA GLY A 263 -12.47 -23.08 -9.80
C GLY A 263 -11.30 -23.25 -10.76
N ALA A 264 -11.66 -23.27 -12.04
CA ALA A 264 -10.71 -23.34 -13.15
C ALA A 264 -11.28 -22.56 -14.38
N THR A 265 -11.95 -21.42 -14.13
CA THR A 265 -12.49 -20.57 -15.20
C THR A 265 -11.40 -19.64 -15.73
N GLY A 266 -11.57 -19.17 -16.98
CA GLY A 266 -10.59 -18.34 -17.65
C GLY A 266 -9.32 -19.11 -18.11
N ARG A 267 -8.17 -18.42 -18.15
CA ARG A 267 -6.91 -18.97 -18.68
C ARG A 267 -6.12 -19.71 -17.60
N VAL A 268 -6.41 -20.97 -17.40
CA VAL A 268 -5.75 -21.84 -16.39
C VAL A 268 -5.44 -23.24 -16.94
N THR A 269 -4.56 -23.95 -16.25
CA THR A 269 -4.23 -25.36 -16.56
C THR A 269 -4.91 -26.35 -15.60
N GLY A 270 -5.59 -25.88 -14.58
CA GLY A 270 -6.29 -26.71 -13.59
C GLY A 270 -6.76 -25.92 -12.39
N PRO A 271 -7.55 -26.53 -11.49
CA PRO A 271 -8.11 -25.84 -10.33
C PRO A 271 -7.05 -25.28 -9.38
N HIS A 272 -7.18 -24.00 -9.05
CA HIS A 272 -6.39 -23.29 -8.03
C HIS A 272 -7.05 -21.94 -7.73
N LEU A 273 -6.66 -21.30 -6.62
CA LEU A 273 -6.96 -19.92 -6.38
C LEU A 273 -5.77 -19.06 -6.80
N HIS A 274 -6.02 -18.08 -7.66
CA HIS A 274 -5.08 -17.01 -7.94
C HIS A 274 -5.47 -15.78 -7.09
N TRP A 275 -4.54 -15.27 -6.26
CA TRP A 275 -4.71 -14.06 -5.46
C TRP A 275 -3.63 -13.04 -5.80
N THR A 276 -4.04 -11.89 -6.34
CA THR A 276 -3.19 -10.72 -6.59
C THR A 276 -3.44 -9.65 -5.53
N VAL A 277 -2.39 -8.95 -5.14
CA VAL A 277 -2.47 -7.72 -4.34
C VAL A 277 -1.91 -6.54 -5.13
N ARG A 278 -2.65 -5.44 -5.09
CA ARG A 278 -2.20 -4.12 -5.56
C ARG A 278 -2.09 -3.18 -4.39
N LEU A 279 -0.99 -2.43 -4.34
CA LEU A 279 -0.75 -1.43 -3.30
C LEU A 279 -0.26 -0.14 -3.95
N ASN A 280 -1.10 0.90 -3.95
CA ASN A 280 -0.83 2.16 -4.64
C ASN A 280 -0.37 1.94 -6.09
N THR A 281 -1.09 1.11 -6.83
CA THR A 281 -0.82 0.62 -8.18
C THR A 281 0.27 -0.46 -8.31
N ALA A 282 1.22 -0.54 -7.39
CA ALA A 282 2.28 -1.54 -7.42
C ALA A 282 1.72 -2.98 -7.31
N ARG A 283 2.28 -3.88 -8.11
CA ARG A 283 2.07 -5.33 -8.00
C ARG A 283 2.95 -5.85 -6.89
N VAL A 284 2.35 -6.39 -5.83
CA VAL A 284 3.09 -6.90 -4.70
C VAL A 284 2.73 -8.34 -4.38
N ASP A 285 3.67 -9.08 -3.83
CA ASP A 285 3.47 -10.46 -3.39
C ASP A 285 2.49 -10.49 -2.21
N PRO A 286 1.33 -11.17 -2.33
CA PRO A 286 0.39 -11.33 -1.22
C PRO A 286 1.02 -11.89 0.05
N LEU A 287 2.01 -12.76 -0.08
CA LEU A 287 2.74 -13.33 1.07
C LEU A 287 3.64 -12.28 1.75
N SER A 288 4.13 -11.28 1.01
CA SER A 288 4.84 -10.15 1.59
C SER A 288 3.91 -9.28 2.43
N LEU A 289 2.72 -8.95 1.87
CA LEU A 289 1.70 -8.21 2.61
C LEU A 289 1.34 -8.91 3.93
N MET A 290 1.04 -10.22 3.86
CA MET A 290 0.72 -11.02 5.05
C MET A 290 1.85 -10.97 6.08
N ALA A 291 3.10 -11.19 5.68
CA ALA A 291 4.25 -11.19 6.58
C ALA A 291 4.49 -9.84 7.25
N VAL A 292 4.33 -8.73 6.50
CA VAL A 292 4.53 -7.38 7.03
C VAL A 292 3.44 -6.99 8.01
N LEU A 293 2.20 -7.44 7.80
CA LEU A 293 1.07 -7.12 8.67
C LEU A 293 0.90 -8.07 9.86
N SER A 294 1.44 -9.30 9.81
CA SER A 294 1.42 -10.22 10.95
C SER A 294 2.45 -9.88 12.03
N ASN A 295 3.54 -9.19 11.70
CA ASN A 295 4.62 -8.83 12.62
C ASN A 295 4.48 -7.39 13.18
N GLY A 296 3.29 -6.85 13.24
CA GLY A 296 3.03 -5.45 13.57
C GLY A 296 1.89 -5.21 14.54
N GLY A 297 1.72 -6.11 15.54
CA GLY A 297 0.94 -5.84 16.73
C GLY A 297 1.78 -5.21 17.80
#